data_ce048756a259bf32fca19edf85aabd77
#
_entry.id   ce048756a259bf32fca19edf85aabd77
#
_cell.length_a   1.000
_cell.length_b   1.000
_cell.length_c   1.000
_cell.angle_alpha   90.00
_cell.angle_beta   90.00
_cell.angle_gamma   90.00
#
_symmetry.space_group_name_H-M   'P 1'
#
loop_
_entity.id
_entity.type
_entity.pdbx_description
1 polymer ?
#
loop_
_entity_poly.entity_id
_entity_poly.type
_entity_poly.pdbx_seq_one_letter_code
_entity_poly.pdbx_strand_id
1 'polypeptide(L)'
;MTTAILSSKEIGWKLRKLRLQAGWVQERLAEKIGVSVQQIQNYESGANKMNTDRLQQAAQALDVPIQLFFTDTDETLPLAVSEKLLLDSYRAILNKDVQESILKITINATKQTEK
;
A
#
# COMPACT_ATOMS: atom_id res chain seq x y z
N MET A 1 -10.91 -1.95 23.49
CA MET A 1 -9.82 -2.47 22.63
C MET A 1 -10.21 -3.83 22.09
N THR A 2 -10.20 -3.97 20.80
CA THR A 2 -10.55 -5.23 20.19
C THR A 2 -9.31 -6.08 19.99
N THR A 3 -9.47 -7.36 20.29
CA THR A 3 -8.44 -8.35 20.04
C THR A 3 -8.88 -9.34 18.99
N ALA A 4 -9.79 -8.91 18.12
CA ALA A 4 -10.33 -9.78 17.09
C ALA A 4 -9.23 -10.24 16.13
N ILE A 5 -9.26 -11.53 15.84
CA ILE A 5 -8.36 -12.12 14.84
C ILE A 5 -8.92 -11.78 13.46
N LEU A 6 -8.08 -11.24 12.59
CA LEU A 6 -8.50 -10.95 11.23
C LEU A 6 -8.60 -12.24 10.42
N SER A 7 -9.70 -12.36 9.67
CA SER A 7 -9.92 -13.51 8.81
C SER A 7 -9.05 -13.43 7.55
N SER A 8 -8.96 -14.54 6.84
CA SER A 8 -8.28 -14.58 5.54
C SER A 8 -8.88 -13.58 4.57
N LYS A 9 -10.19 -13.38 4.65
CA LYS A 9 -10.87 -12.42 3.80
C LYS A 9 -10.45 -11.00 4.10
N GLU A 10 -10.33 -10.66 5.38
CA GLU A 10 -9.91 -9.32 5.78
C GLU A 10 -8.45 -9.06 5.43
N ILE A 11 -7.59 -10.05 5.64
CA ILE A 11 -6.18 -9.95 5.26
C ILE A 11 -6.04 -9.83 3.74
N GLY A 12 -6.82 -10.61 2.99
CA GLY A 12 -6.84 -10.53 1.53
C GLY A 12 -7.29 -9.16 1.03
N TRP A 13 -8.29 -8.59 1.69
CA TRP A 13 -8.75 -7.25 1.39
C TRP A 13 -7.64 -6.23 1.60
N LYS A 14 -6.90 -6.36 2.68
CA LYS A 14 -5.75 -5.48 2.95
C LYS A 14 -4.68 -5.62 1.86
N LEU A 15 -4.40 -6.84 1.46
CA LEU A 15 -3.44 -7.08 0.37
C LEU A 15 -3.85 -6.34 -0.89
N ARG A 16 -5.11 -6.48 -1.28
CA ARG A 16 -5.63 -5.80 -2.45
C ARG A 16 -5.51 -4.29 -2.33
N LYS A 17 -5.86 -3.76 -1.16
CA LYS A 17 -5.83 -2.34 -0.92
C LYS A 17 -4.40 -1.80 -1.02
N LEU A 18 -3.46 -2.47 -0.37
CA LEU A 18 -2.05 -2.07 -0.42
C LEU A 18 -1.49 -2.16 -1.83
N ARG A 19 -1.88 -3.21 -2.58
CA ARG A 19 -1.48 -3.35 -3.97
C ARG A 19 -1.99 -2.18 -4.82
N LEU A 20 -3.27 -1.83 -4.65
CA LEU A 20 -3.86 -0.73 -5.41
C LEU A 20 -3.24 0.61 -5.05
N GLN A 21 -2.92 0.80 -3.77
CA GLN A 21 -2.23 2.01 -3.32
C GLN A 21 -0.83 2.13 -3.93
N ALA A 22 -0.19 1.00 -4.18
CA ALA A 22 1.11 0.99 -4.85
C ALA A 22 0.99 1.20 -6.37
N GLY A 23 -0.23 1.21 -6.90
CA GLY A 23 -0.45 1.36 -8.32
C GLY A 23 -0.14 0.10 -9.12
N TRP A 24 -0.21 -1.08 -8.49
CA TRP A 24 0.16 -2.33 -9.13
C TRP A 24 -1.05 -3.13 -9.57
N VAL A 25 -0.91 -3.78 -10.74
CA VAL A 25 -1.85 -4.81 -11.15
C VAL A 25 -1.49 -6.12 -10.47
N GLN A 26 -2.42 -7.07 -10.46
CA GLN A 26 -2.21 -8.36 -9.81
C GLN A 26 -1.02 -9.11 -10.38
N GLU A 27 -0.80 -9.01 -11.68
CA GLU A 27 0.34 -9.66 -12.34
C GLU A 27 1.67 -9.19 -11.77
N ARG A 28 1.79 -7.91 -11.48
CA ARG A 28 3.03 -7.37 -10.94
C ARG A 28 3.32 -7.90 -9.54
N LEU A 29 2.29 -7.94 -8.69
CA LEU A 29 2.47 -8.51 -7.36
C LEU A 29 2.81 -9.99 -7.43
N ALA A 30 2.12 -10.72 -8.30
CA ALA A 30 2.39 -12.15 -8.50
C ALA A 30 3.85 -12.39 -8.88
N GLU A 31 4.35 -11.59 -9.82
CA GLU A 31 5.74 -11.70 -10.25
C GLU A 31 6.71 -11.39 -9.11
N LYS A 32 6.40 -10.36 -8.32
CA LYS A 32 7.28 -9.94 -7.23
C LYS A 32 7.41 -10.96 -6.12
N ILE A 33 6.35 -11.71 -5.82
CA ILE A 33 6.40 -12.69 -4.74
C ILE A 33 6.45 -14.14 -5.26
N GLY A 34 6.56 -14.31 -6.58
CA GLY A 34 6.80 -15.62 -7.17
C GLY A 34 5.61 -16.56 -7.13
N VAL A 35 4.40 -16.04 -7.33
CA VAL A 35 3.18 -16.84 -7.38
C VAL A 35 2.42 -16.54 -8.66
N SER A 36 1.38 -17.33 -8.95
CA SER A 36 0.52 -17.09 -10.11
C SER A 36 -0.46 -15.94 -9.83
N VAL A 37 -0.98 -15.35 -10.89
CA VAL A 37 -2.05 -14.34 -10.78
C VAL A 37 -3.26 -14.94 -10.09
N GLN A 38 -3.60 -16.19 -10.42
CA GLN A 38 -4.72 -16.90 -9.79
C GLN A 38 -4.52 -16.98 -8.28
N GLN A 39 -3.28 -17.22 -7.84
CA GLN A 39 -2.98 -17.27 -6.42
C GLN A 39 -3.18 -15.91 -5.75
N ILE A 40 -2.78 -14.82 -6.42
CA ILE A 40 -3.05 -13.48 -5.90
C ILE A 40 -4.55 -13.25 -5.77
N GLN A 41 -5.33 -13.64 -6.77
CA GLN A 41 -6.79 -13.51 -6.71
C GLN A 41 -7.37 -14.30 -5.54
N ASN A 42 -6.85 -15.48 -5.29
CA ASN A 42 -7.30 -16.32 -4.18
C ASN A 42 -6.93 -15.70 -2.83
N TYR A 43 -5.77 -15.11 -2.73
CA TYR A 43 -5.39 -14.38 -1.52
C TYR A 43 -6.28 -13.15 -1.29
N GLU A 44 -6.48 -12.36 -2.32
CA GLU A 44 -7.24 -11.10 -2.19
C GLU A 44 -8.73 -11.35 -1.89
N SER A 45 -9.26 -12.45 -2.37
CA SER A 45 -10.67 -12.81 -2.11
C SER A 45 -10.85 -13.54 -0.78
N GLY A 46 -9.76 -14.02 -0.17
CA GLY A 46 -9.82 -14.80 1.05
C GLY A 46 -10.09 -16.27 0.82
N ALA A 47 -10.08 -16.70 -0.44
CA ALA A 47 -10.27 -18.13 -0.75
C ALA A 47 -9.11 -18.97 -0.21
N ASN A 48 -7.91 -18.41 -0.20
CA ASN A 48 -6.74 -19.06 0.37
C ASN A 48 -6.11 -18.16 1.43
N LYS A 49 -5.58 -18.79 2.47
CA LYS A 49 -4.85 -18.08 3.52
C LYS A 49 -3.44 -17.79 3.04
N MET A 50 -2.92 -16.64 3.43
CA MET A 50 -1.50 -16.34 3.26
C MET A 50 -0.77 -16.81 4.50
N ASN A 51 0.25 -17.64 4.30
CA ASN A 51 1.10 -18.02 5.42
C ASN A 51 2.04 -16.86 5.78
N THR A 52 2.77 -17.02 6.88
CA THR A 52 3.66 -15.98 7.38
C THR A 52 4.70 -15.57 6.34
N ASP A 53 5.26 -16.53 5.64
CA ASP A 53 6.26 -16.24 4.62
C ASP A 53 5.70 -15.39 3.50
N ARG A 54 4.50 -15.72 3.03
CA ARG A 54 3.85 -14.95 1.95
C ARG A 54 3.49 -13.54 2.40
N LEU A 55 3.03 -13.41 3.65
CA LEU A 55 2.74 -12.08 4.19
C LEU A 55 3.99 -11.21 4.23
N GLN A 56 5.10 -11.78 4.68
CA GLN A 56 6.36 -11.04 4.72
C GLN A 56 6.84 -10.68 3.33
N GLN A 57 6.72 -11.60 2.37
CA GLN A 57 7.10 -11.34 1.00
C GLN A 57 6.26 -10.22 0.38
N ALA A 58 4.96 -10.25 0.63
CA ALA A 58 4.07 -9.21 0.11
C ALA A 58 4.37 -7.85 0.73
N ALA A 59 4.58 -7.81 2.05
CA ALA A 59 4.92 -6.57 2.74
C ALA A 59 6.22 -6.00 2.21
N GLN A 60 7.22 -6.84 2.03
CA GLN A 60 8.51 -6.42 1.52
C GLN A 60 8.40 -5.94 0.07
N ALA A 61 7.68 -6.66 -0.77
CA ALA A 61 7.49 -6.26 -2.17
C ALA A 61 6.78 -4.93 -2.29
N LEU A 62 5.76 -4.71 -1.45
CA LEU A 62 4.98 -3.48 -1.44
C LEU A 62 5.63 -2.37 -0.63
N ASP A 63 6.75 -2.67 0.03
CA ASP A 63 7.50 -1.72 0.85
C ASP A 63 6.64 -1.09 1.95
N VAL A 64 5.91 -1.94 2.65
CA VAL A 64 5.07 -1.52 3.77
C VAL A 64 5.36 -2.39 4.98
N PRO A 65 5.11 -1.87 6.20
CA PRO A 65 5.22 -2.70 7.40
C PRO A 65 4.20 -3.82 7.38
N ILE A 66 4.59 -5.00 7.85
CA ILE A 66 3.69 -6.14 7.88
C ILE A 66 2.47 -5.88 8.78
N GLN A 67 2.60 -4.99 9.75
CA GLN A 67 1.51 -4.63 10.66
C GLN A 67 0.29 -4.09 9.92
N LEU A 68 0.47 -3.52 8.73
CA LEU A 68 -0.65 -3.00 7.97
C LEU A 68 -1.64 -4.07 7.54
N PHE A 69 -1.21 -5.34 7.46
CA PHE A 69 -2.12 -6.43 7.16
C PHE A 69 -3.04 -6.77 8.33
N PHE A 70 -2.67 -6.33 9.52
CA PHE A 70 -3.37 -6.68 10.75
C PHE A 70 -4.11 -5.50 11.37
N THR A 71 -4.15 -4.35 10.69
CA THR A 71 -4.99 -3.24 11.12
C THR A 71 -6.39 -3.44 10.55
N ASP A 72 -7.39 -3.20 11.38
CA ASP A 72 -8.77 -3.45 10.98
C ASP A 72 -9.47 -2.23 10.39
N THR A 73 -8.83 -1.06 10.39
CA THR A 73 -9.40 0.14 9.78
C THR A 73 -8.33 0.88 8.99
N ASP A 74 -8.77 1.55 7.92
CA ASP A 74 -7.88 2.38 7.12
C ASP A 74 -7.49 3.65 7.84
N GLU A 75 -8.35 4.09 8.74
CA GLU A 75 -8.13 5.31 9.50
C GLU A 75 -6.94 5.19 10.45
N THR A 76 -6.52 3.96 10.73
CA THR A 76 -5.39 3.71 11.61
C THR A 76 -4.06 3.64 10.88
N LEU A 77 -4.03 3.88 9.57
CA LEU A 77 -2.76 3.94 8.85
C LEU A 77 -1.89 5.03 9.47
N PRO A 78 -0.66 4.69 9.89
CA PRO A 78 0.24 5.70 10.44
C PRO A 78 0.49 6.81 9.42
N LEU A 79 0.50 8.04 9.88
CA LEU A 79 0.75 9.19 9.02
C LEU A 79 2.11 9.06 8.32
N ALA A 80 3.09 8.53 9.03
CA ALA A 80 4.43 8.33 8.47
C ALA A 80 4.41 7.40 7.26
N VAL A 81 3.55 6.36 7.28
CA VAL A 81 3.43 5.44 6.14
C VAL A 81 2.79 6.16 4.95
N SER A 82 1.76 6.95 5.21
CA SER A 82 1.12 7.74 4.16
C SER A 82 2.09 8.72 3.53
N GLU A 83 2.91 9.39 4.35
CA GLU A 83 3.94 10.30 3.88
C GLU A 83 4.97 9.58 3.03
N LYS A 84 5.39 8.39 3.46
CA LYS A 84 6.36 7.60 2.70
C LYS A 84 5.80 7.20 1.34
N LEU A 85 4.56 6.74 1.29
CA LEU A 85 3.92 6.38 0.03
C LEU A 85 3.84 7.56 -0.92
N LEU A 86 3.53 8.74 -0.38
CA LEU A 86 3.48 9.96 -1.17
C LEU A 86 4.87 10.33 -1.71
N LEU A 87 5.89 10.26 -0.86
CA LEU A 87 7.26 10.54 -1.26
C LEU A 87 7.76 9.56 -2.31
N ASP A 88 7.48 8.27 -2.13
CA ASP A 88 7.89 7.26 -3.10
C ASP A 88 7.21 7.49 -4.44
N SER A 89 5.94 7.82 -4.43
CA SER A 89 5.22 8.16 -5.66
C SER A 89 5.81 9.40 -6.34
N TYR A 90 6.14 10.41 -5.55
CA TYR A 90 6.76 11.63 -6.06
C TYR A 90 8.13 11.33 -6.69
N ARG A 91 8.94 10.51 -6.03
CA ARG A 91 10.26 10.13 -6.55
C ARG A 91 10.19 9.29 -7.80
N ALA A 92 9.10 8.55 -7.98
CA ALA A 92 8.89 7.74 -9.17
C ALA A 92 8.58 8.58 -10.41
N ILE A 93 8.20 9.84 -10.23
CA ILE A 93 7.99 10.76 -11.33
C ILE A 93 9.35 11.18 -11.87
N LEU A 94 9.65 10.78 -13.09
CA LEU A 94 10.95 11.06 -13.71
C LEU A 94 11.05 12.47 -14.28
N ASN A 95 9.93 13.14 -14.48
CA ASN A 95 9.90 14.46 -15.07
C ASN A 95 10.06 15.52 -13.97
N LYS A 96 11.20 16.22 -14.00
CA LYS A 96 11.49 17.25 -13.00
C LYS A 96 10.50 18.41 -13.05
N ASP A 97 10.02 18.76 -14.22
CA ASP A 97 9.07 19.87 -14.35
C ASP A 97 7.77 19.57 -13.62
N VAL A 98 7.31 18.32 -13.70
CA VAL A 98 6.11 17.89 -12.97
C VAL A 98 6.36 17.95 -11.48
N GLN A 99 7.52 17.46 -11.01
CA GLN A 99 7.88 17.50 -9.61
C GLN A 99 7.92 18.93 -9.09
N GLU A 100 8.54 19.82 -9.81
CA GLU A 100 8.61 21.23 -9.43
C GLU A 100 7.23 21.89 -9.40
N SER A 101 6.39 21.55 -10.35
CA SER A 101 5.01 22.06 -10.39
C SER A 101 4.21 21.63 -9.15
N ILE A 102 4.37 20.38 -8.74
CA ILE A 102 3.71 19.87 -7.54
C ILE A 102 4.18 20.64 -6.32
N LEU A 103 5.50 20.86 -6.20
CA LEU A 103 6.06 21.61 -5.09
C LEU A 103 5.57 23.07 -5.06
N LYS A 104 5.51 23.71 -6.22
CA LYS A 104 5.01 25.10 -6.30
C LYS A 104 3.57 25.20 -5.86
N ILE A 105 2.72 24.27 -6.28
CA ILE A 105 1.32 24.26 -5.89
C ILE A 105 1.21 24.11 -4.38
N THR A 106 1.98 23.19 -3.80
CA THR A 106 1.97 22.96 -2.36
C THR A 106 2.42 24.20 -1.59
N ILE A 107 3.50 24.84 -2.03
CA ILE A 107 4.02 26.04 -1.40
C ILE A 107 3.01 27.19 -1.47
N ASN A 108 2.39 27.39 -2.63
CA ASN A 108 1.41 28.43 -2.82
C ASN A 108 0.17 28.22 -1.94
N ALA A 109 -0.27 26.99 -1.82
CA ALA A 109 -1.41 26.64 -0.97
C ALA A 109 -1.09 26.96 0.49
N THR A 110 0.13 26.65 0.94
CA THR A 110 0.59 26.96 2.30
C THR A 110 0.63 28.47 2.54
N LYS A 111 1.16 29.21 1.59
CA LYS A 111 1.22 30.68 1.72
C LYS A 111 -0.16 31.32 1.79
N GLN A 112 -1.11 30.78 1.04
CA GLN A 112 -2.48 31.28 1.05
C GLN A 112 -3.17 31.04 2.39
N THR A 113 -2.85 29.92 3.03
CA THR A 113 -3.46 29.59 4.32
C THR A 113 -2.87 30.38 5.47
N GLU A 114 -1.68 30.93 5.33
CA GLU A 114 -1.01 31.69 6.37
C GLU A 114 -1.54 33.12 6.49
N LYS A 115 -2.35 33.55 5.56
CA LYS A 115 -2.99 34.85 5.62
C LYS A 115 -4.27 34.75 6.40
#